data_3b7315893d45201ef2b9cd4c4e35faf1
#
_entry.id   3b7315893d45201ef2b9cd4c4e35faf1
#
_cell.length_a   1.000
_cell.length_b   1.000
_cell.length_c   1.000
_cell.angle_alpha   90.00
_cell.angle_beta   90.00
_cell.angle_gamma   90.00
#
_symmetry.space_group_name_H-M   'P 1'
#
loop_
_entity.id
_entity.type
_entity.pdbx_description
1 polymer ?
#
loop_
_entity_poly.entity_id
_entity_poly.type
_entity_poly.pdbx_seq_one_letter_code
_entity_poly.pdbx_strand_id
1 'polypeptide(L)'
;MRKNGGNHTKHGDIESLFNEFNFLNAFIDKGLIERLNNVRSNEFKRLTYTEAIEILEKVKDRFDAPVYWGCDLQSEHERYITEEVFKKPVFLTDYPKEIKAFYMRLNDDGKTVAASDLLVPGIGELIGGSQREERMDVLLNRMKECGLNPEDYKSYLDLRKYGGVIHSGFGLGFERIIMYLTGIANIRDVLPFPRTVGTLEN
;
A
#
# COMPACT_ATOMS: atom_id res chain seq x y z
N MET A 1 -5.51 -50.20 12.82
CA MET A 1 -4.23 -49.80 12.19
C MET A 1 -4.50 -48.67 11.21
N ARG A 2 -4.26 -47.43 11.60
CA ARG A 2 -4.30 -46.26 10.70
C ARG A 2 -2.86 -46.01 10.25
N LYS A 3 -2.63 -46.11 8.94
CA LYS A 3 -1.34 -45.79 8.32
C LYS A 3 -1.13 -44.28 8.31
N ASN A 4 0.02 -43.85 8.80
CA ASN A 4 0.53 -42.49 8.75
C ASN A 4 0.59 -41.99 7.30
N GLY A 5 -0.15 -40.95 7.01
CA GLY A 5 0.00 -40.16 5.79
C GLY A 5 1.27 -39.33 5.87
N GLY A 6 2.21 -39.63 5.02
CA GLY A 6 3.54 -39.03 4.99
C GLY A 6 3.52 -37.56 4.60
N ASN A 7 4.38 -36.85 5.26
CA ASN A 7 4.77 -35.45 5.09
C ASN A 7 5.59 -35.27 3.78
N HIS A 8 4.94 -35.30 2.58
CA HIS A 8 5.64 -35.25 1.29
C HIS A 8 5.48 -33.93 0.51
N THR A 9 4.86 -32.90 1.09
CA THR A 9 4.50 -31.67 0.36
C THR A 9 5.44 -30.49 0.54
N LYS A 10 6.37 -30.48 1.49
CA LYS A 10 7.12 -29.26 1.81
C LYS A 10 8.44 -29.03 1.05
N HIS A 11 9.09 -30.06 0.55
CA HIS A 11 10.38 -29.89 -0.17
C HIS A 11 10.21 -29.67 -1.68
N GLY A 12 9.27 -30.34 -2.30
CA GLY A 12 8.99 -30.18 -3.72
C GLY A 12 8.47 -28.76 -4.07
N ASP A 13 7.66 -28.20 -3.20
CA ASP A 13 7.06 -26.87 -3.42
C ASP A 13 8.11 -25.73 -3.37
N ILE A 14 9.12 -25.84 -2.50
CA ILE A 14 10.18 -24.81 -2.39
C ILE A 14 11.14 -24.86 -3.57
N GLU A 15 11.50 -26.03 -4.03
CA GLU A 15 12.38 -26.20 -5.19
C GLU A 15 11.70 -25.75 -6.50
N SER A 16 10.41 -26.05 -6.64
CA SER A 16 9.58 -25.56 -7.74
C SER A 16 9.53 -24.02 -7.76
N LEU A 17 9.22 -23.40 -6.64
CA LEU A 17 9.21 -21.94 -6.50
C LEU A 17 10.56 -21.31 -6.83
N PHE A 18 11.67 -21.93 -6.43
CA PHE A 18 13.01 -21.44 -6.73
C PHE A 18 13.29 -21.46 -8.23
N ASN A 19 12.84 -22.51 -8.93
CA ASN A 19 12.98 -22.63 -10.37
C ASN A 19 12.12 -21.58 -11.10
N GLU A 20 10.91 -21.30 -10.62
CA GLU A 20 10.03 -20.26 -11.16
C GLU A 20 10.65 -18.87 -11.02
N PHE A 21 11.18 -18.51 -9.84
CA PHE A 21 11.87 -17.23 -9.65
C PHE A 21 13.13 -17.10 -10.52
N ASN A 22 13.90 -18.16 -10.70
CA ASN A 22 15.05 -18.16 -11.59
C ASN A 22 14.62 -17.96 -13.06
N PHE A 23 13.54 -18.59 -13.49
CA PHE A 23 12.96 -18.40 -14.83
C PHE A 23 12.51 -16.94 -15.02
N LEU A 24 11.74 -16.39 -14.09
CA LEU A 24 11.26 -15.01 -14.13
C LEU A 24 12.43 -14.02 -14.15
N ASN A 25 13.45 -14.26 -13.33
CA ASN A 25 14.65 -13.41 -13.31
C ASN A 25 15.47 -13.47 -14.59
N ALA A 26 15.49 -14.62 -15.28
CA ALA A 26 16.23 -14.78 -16.52
C ALA A 26 15.51 -14.17 -17.73
N PHE A 27 14.20 -14.29 -17.80
CA PHE A 27 13.41 -14.00 -19.00
C PHE A 27 12.47 -12.80 -18.90
N ILE A 28 12.05 -12.41 -17.68
CA ILE A 28 11.10 -11.31 -17.48
C ILE A 28 11.77 -10.07 -16.88
N ASP A 29 12.44 -10.21 -15.72
CA ASP A 29 13.10 -9.10 -15.04
C ASP A 29 14.42 -9.55 -14.41
N LYS A 30 15.53 -9.17 -15.03
CA LYS A 30 16.89 -9.55 -14.60
C LYS A 30 17.29 -9.02 -13.20
N GLY A 31 16.55 -8.04 -12.67
CA GLY A 31 16.75 -7.48 -11.33
C GLY A 31 15.82 -8.08 -10.26
N LEU A 32 14.95 -9.04 -10.62
CA LEU A 32 13.91 -9.55 -9.74
C LEU A 32 14.45 -10.12 -8.42
N ILE A 33 15.38 -11.05 -8.51
CA ILE A 33 15.93 -11.74 -7.32
C ILE A 33 16.69 -10.75 -6.42
N GLU A 34 17.43 -9.81 -7.01
CA GLU A 34 18.13 -8.77 -6.24
C GLU A 34 17.13 -7.88 -5.49
N ARG A 35 16.07 -7.42 -6.16
CA ARG A 35 15.00 -6.62 -5.56
C ARG A 35 14.31 -7.36 -4.42
N LEU A 36 13.94 -8.63 -4.60
CA LEU A 36 13.28 -9.43 -3.57
C LEU A 36 14.21 -9.70 -2.37
N ASN A 37 15.51 -9.94 -2.62
CA ASN A 37 16.49 -10.08 -1.56
C ASN A 37 16.70 -8.77 -0.79
N ASN A 38 16.68 -7.62 -1.47
CA ASN A 38 16.73 -6.31 -0.81
C ASN A 38 15.58 -6.17 0.21
N VAL A 39 14.35 -6.49 -0.18
CA VAL A 39 13.19 -6.44 0.72
C VAL A 39 13.36 -7.40 1.90
N ARG A 40 13.79 -8.63 1.65
CA ARG A 40 13.95 -9.65 2.69
C ARG A 40 15.04 -9.32 3.71
N SER A 41 16.10 -8.65 3.27
CA SER A 41 17.33 -8.48 4.07
C SER A 41 17.42 -7.13 4.78
N ASN A 42 16.54 -6.19 4.48
CA ASN A 42 16.57 -4.85 5.06
C ASN A 42 15.41 -4.62 6.01
N GLU A 43 15.67 -3.89 7.09
CA GLU A 43 14.60 -3.28 7.87
C GLU A 43 13.92 -2.19 7.04
N PHE A 44 12.59 -2.13 7.11
CA PHE A 44 11.82 -1.11 6.41
C PHE A 44 11.99 0.25 7.09
N LYS A 45 12.21 1.28 6.30
CA LYS A 45 12.27 2.65 6.80
C LYS A 45 10.87 3.10 7.23
N ARG A 46 10.77 3.78 8.36
CA ARG A 46 9.58 4.57 8.72
C ARG A 46 9.86 6.03 8.43
N LEU A 47 8.92 6.68 7.78
CA LEU A 47 8.99 8.07 7.35
C LEU A 47 7.61 8.69 7.50
N THR A 48 7.50 9.88 8.07
CA THR A 48 6.25 10.63 8.04
C THR A 48 6.05 11.29 6.68
N TYR A 49 4.80 11.57 6.32
CA TYR A 49 4.50 12.32 5.10
C TYR A 49 5.20 13.69 5.09
N THR A 50 5.25 14.39 6.23
CA THR A 50 5.93 15.68 6.34
C THR A 50 7.42 15.57 6.02
N GLU A 51 8.12 14.59 6.60
CA GLU A 51 9.53 14.32 6.30
C GLU A 51 9.74 13.96 4.82
N ALA A 52 8.79 13.21 4.22
CA ALA A 52 8.84 12.87 2.81
C ALA A 52 8.75 14.12 1.93
N ILE A 53 7.82 15.03 2.22
CA ILE A 53 7.68 16.31 1.51
C ILE A 53 8.97 17.14 1.65
N GLU A 54 9.56 17.24 2.84
CA GLU A 54 10.83 17.96 3.04
C GLU A 54 11.99 17.41 2.19
N ILE A 55 11.99 16.12 1.94
CA ILE A 55 12.97 15.47 1.05
C ILE A 55 12.67 15.81 -0.41
N LEU A 56 11.41 15.67 -0.82
CA LEU A 56 10.98 15.87 -2.21
C LEU A 56 11.06 17.34 -2.65
N GLU A 57 10.77 18.29 -1.78
CA GLU A 57 10.88 19.73 -2.07
C GLU A 57 12.29 20.16 -2.48
N LYS A 58 13.32 19.51 -1.95
CA LYS A 58 14.72 19.79 -2.31
C LYS A 58 15.06 19.45 -3.76
N VAL A 59 14.24 18.62 -4.38
CA VAL A 59 14.45 18.11 -5.75
C VAL A 59 13.20 18.24 -6.61
N LYS A 60 12.26 19.11 -6.22
CA LYS A 60 10.93 19.23 -6.83
C LYS A 60 10.96 19.44 -8.35
N ASP A 61 11.99 20.08 -8.87
CA ASP A 61 12.15 20.35 -10.30
C ASP A 61 12.44 19.08 -11.13
N ARG A 62 12.62 17.92 -10.48
CA ARG A 62 12.80 16.61 -11.14
C ARG A 62 11.50 15.90 -11.47
N PHE A 63 10.37 16.37 -10.94
CA PHE A 63 9.07 15.72 -11.03
C PHE A 63 8.14 16.50 -11.95
N ASP A 64 7.30 15.76 -12.66
CA ASP A 64 6.23 16.35 -13.49
C ASP A 64 5.07 16.85 -12.61
N ALA A 65 4.77 16.13 -11.53
CA ALA A 65 3.74 16.51 -10.58
C ALA A 65 4.30 17.46 -9.50
N PRO A 66 3.49 18.46 -9.06
CA PRO A 66 3.95 19.45 -8.08
C PRO A 66 4.13 18.83 -6.70
N VAL A 67 5.20 19.28 -6.00
CA VAL A 67 5.50 18.88 -4.62
C VAL A 67 5.23 20.04 -3.68
N TYR A 68 4.31 19.85 -2.74
CA TYR A 68 3.99 20.75 -1.63
C TYR A 68 3.28 19.97 -0.51
N TRP A 69 3.30 20.49 0.71
CA TRP A 69 2.60 19.82 1.79
C TRP A 69 1.08 19.81 1.55
N GLY A 70 0.47 18.63 1.59
CA GLY A 70 -0.94 18.41 1.27
C GLY A 70 -1.20 17.92 -0.17
N CYS A 71 -0.15 17.77 -1.01
CA CYS A 71 -0.32 17.15 -2.33
C CYS A 71 -0.51 15.63 -2.19
N ASP A 72 -1.27 15.03 -3.10
CA ASP A 72 -1.32 13.59 -3.24
C ASP A 72 -0.06 13.10 -3.97
N LEU A 73 0.73 12.24 -3.29
CA LEU A 73 1.98 11.74 -3.85
C LEU A 73 1.70 10.85 -5.06
N GLN A 74 2.41 11.14 -6.15
CA GLN A 74 2.35 10.35 -7.36
C GLN A 74 3.43 9.26 -7.36
N SER A 75 3.28 8.25 -8.20
CA SER A 75 4.22 7.13 -8.27
C SER A 75 5.68 7.54 -8.47
N GLU A 76 5.94 8.66 -9.15
CA GLU A 76 7.30 9.19 -9.32
C GLU A 76 7.91 9.66 -7.98
N HIS A 77 7.12 10.27 -7.10
CA HIS A 77 7.54 10.68 -5.76
C HIS A 77 7.84 9.48 -4.87
N GLU A 78 6.93 8.48 -4.87
CA GLU A 78 7.06 7.25 -4.09
C GLU A 78 8.29 6.43 -4.51
N ARG A 79 8.50 6.32 -5.81
CA ARG A 79 9.66 5.62 -6.37
C ARG A 79 10.95 6.35 -6.06
N TYR A 80 10.98 7.68 -6.16
CA TYR A 80 12.15 8.45 -5.77
C TYR A 80 12.56 8.18 -4.31
N ILE A 81 11.58 8.18 -3.40
CA ILE A 81 11.81 7.87 -1.97
C ILE A 81 12.37 6.47 -1.80
N THR A 82 11.80 5.46 -2.47
CA THR A 82 12.16 4.05 -2.26
C THR A 82 13.38 3.60 -3.05
N GLU A 83 13.62 4.17 -4.24
CA GLU A 83 14.67 3.73 -5.17
C GLU A 83 15.95 4.58 -5.08
N GLU A 84 15.83 5.90 -4.87
CA GLU A 84 16.99 6.79 -4.86
C GLU A 84 17.41 7.19 -3.44
N VAL A 85 16.47 7.54 -2.57
CA VAL A 85 16.78 8.04 -1.23
C VAL A 85 17.12 6.90 -0.27
N PHE A 86 16.20 5.98 -0.05
CA PHE A 86 16.36 4.92 0.96
C PHE A 86 16.82 3.58 0.39
N LYS A 87 16.60 3.32 -0.88
CA LYS A 87 16.93 2.08 -1.61
C LYS A 87 16.38 0.83 -0.93
N LYS A 88 15.19 0.94 -0.33
CA LYS A 88 14.50 -0.12 0.41
C LYS A 88 13.03 0.25 0.62
N PRO A 89 12.20 -0.72 1.09
CA PRO A 89 10.81 -0.42 1.42
C PRO A 89 10.67 0.65 2.51
N VAL A 90 9.63 1.46 2.38
CA VAL A 90 9.33 2.59 3.28
C VAL A 90 7.87 2.50 3.73
N PHE A 91 7.64 2.50 5.04
CA PHE A 91 6.34 2.83 5.60
C PHE A 91 6.21 4.35 5.66
N LEU A 92 5.30 4.90 4.89
CA LEU A 92 4.97 6.31 4.89
C LEU A 92 3.72 6.52 5.76
N THR A 93 3.82 7.40 6.77
CA THR A 93 2.78 7.56 7.79
C THR A 93 2.33 9.00 7.94
N ASP A 94 1.24 9.20 8.67
CA ASP A 94 0.78 10.53 9.14
C ASP A 94 0.52 11.51 7.99
N TYR A 95 -0.33 11.07 7.07
CA TYR A 95 -0.75 11.87 5.91
C TYR A 95 -1.68 13.01 6.30
N PRO A 96 -1.71 14.12 5.53
CA PRO A 96 -2.72 15.15 5.68
C PRO A 96 -4.14 14.59 5.59
N LYS A 97 -5.01 15.04 6.49
CA LYS A 97 -6.39 14.56 6.54
C LYS A 97 -7.18 14.86 5.26
N GLU A 98 -6.83 15.93 4.55
CA GLU A 98 -7.54 16.41 3.37
C GLU A 98 -7.43 15.45 2.18
N ILE A 99 -6.32 14.70 2.09
CA ILE A 99 -6.07 13.76 0.98
C ILE A 99 -6.36 12.30 1.35
N LYS A 100 -6.89 12.05 2.56
CA LYS A 100 -7.20 10.69 3.03
C LYS A 100 -8.68 10.58 3.44
N ALA A 101 -9.17 9.35 3.49
CA ALA A 101 -10.57 9.05 3.74
C ALA A 101 -11.05 9.49 5.15
N PHE A 102 -12.31 9.88 5.25
CA PHE A 102 -12.95 10.40 6.45
C PHE A 102 -12.89 9.47 7.67
N TYR A 103 -12.81 8.16 7.43
CA TYR A 103 -12.83 7.14 8.47
C TYR A 103 -11.47 6.87 9.12
N MET A 104 -10.41 7.48 8.65
CA MET A 104 -9.08 7.33 9.23
C MET A 104 -8.97 8.17 10.51
N ARG A 105 -8.33 7.58 11.55
CA ARG A 105 -8.18 8.24 12.85
C ARG A 105 -7.42 9.54 12.71
N LEU A 106 -8.04 10.63 13.15
CA LEU A 106 -7.40 11.94 13.22
C LEU A 106 -6.34 11.93 14.33
N ASN A 107 -5.12 12.30 14.01
CA ASN A 107 -4.03 12.46 14.97
C ASN A 107 -4.29 13.67 15.90
N ASP A 108 -3.58 13.71 17.00
CA ASP A 108 -3.79 14.74 18.04
C ASP A 108 -3.35 16.14 17.59
N ASP A 109 -2.61 16.24 16.49
CA ASP A 109 -2.26 17.51 15.82
C ASP A 109 -3.44 18.17 15.08
N GLY A 110 -4.54 17.41 14.88
CA GLY A 110 -5.74 17.86 14.17
C GLY A 110 -5.56 18.07 12.66
N LYS A 111 -4.40 17.76 12.12
CA LYS A 111 -4.02 18.00 10.70
C LYS A 111 -3.74 16.70 9.95
N THR A 112 -3.18 15.71 10.62
CA THR A 112 -2.81 14.44 10.00
C THR A 112 -3.70 13.29 10.47
N VAL A 113 -3.67 12.19 9.76
CA VAL A 113 -4.39 10.95 10.10
C VAL A 113 -3.42 9.79 10.26
N ALA A 114 -3.77 8.83 11.12
CA ALA A 114 -3.01 7.60 11.36
C ALA A 114 -3.12 6.63 10.17
N ALA A 115 -2.78 7.13 8.98
CA ALA A 115 -2.59 6.33 7.78
C ALA A 115 -1.18 5.74 7.74
N SER A 116 -1.03 4.63 7.06
CA SER A 116 0.28 4.00 6.83
C SER A 116 0.24 3.25 5.51
N ASP A 117 1.04 3.70 4.57
CA ASP A 117 1.20 3.05 3.28
C ASP A 117 2.59 2.40 3.21
N LEU A 118 2.68 1.18 2.68
CA LEU A 118 3.94 0.53 2.39
C LEU A 118 4.31 0.79 0.94
N LEU A 119 5.38 1.55 0.75
CA LEU A 119 5.99 1.82 -0.54
C LEU A 119 7.14 0.85 -0.78
N VAL A 120 7.22 0.30 -2.00
CA VAL A 120 8.29 -0.61 -2.40
C VAL A 120 8.95 -0.15 -3.71
N PRO A 121 10.26 -0.40 -3.90
CA PRO A 121 10.94 -0.11 -5.15
C PRO A 121 10.26 -0.78 -6.36
N GLY A 122 10.13 -0.09 -7.47
CA GLY A 122 9.56 -0.59 -8.72
C GLY A 122 8.04 -0.48 -8.84
N ILE A 123 7.31 -0.40 -7.74
CA ILE A 123 5.83 -0.31 -7.74
C ILE A 123 5.34 1.03 -7.16
N GLY A 124 5.95 1.53 -6.08
CA GLY A 124 5.38 2.56 -5.22
C GLY A 124 4.50 1.94 -4.15
N GLU A 125 3.30 2.47 -3.92
CA GLU A 125 2.37 1.92 -2.92
C GLU A 125 1.94 0.48 -3.26
N LEU A 126 2.26 -0.45 -2.36
CA LEU A 126 1.85 -1.85 -2.41
C LEU A 126 0.72 -2.15 -1.43
N ILE A 127 0.78 -1.56 -0.24
CA ILE A 127 -0.20 -1.71 0.84
C ILE A 127 -0.59 -0.33 1.33
N GLY A 128 -1.89 -0.09 1.45
CA GLY A 128 -2.43 1.09 2.11
C GLY A 128 -3.29 0.71 3.30
N GLY A 129 -3.15 1.43 4.41
CA GLY A 129 -3.89 1.13 5.63
C GLY A 129 -4.03 2.32 6.57
N SER A 130 -4.80 2.13 7.62
CA SER A 130 -4.92 3.12 8.69
C SER A 130 -5.49 2.52 9.97
N GLN A 131 -5.24 3.18 11.08
CA GLN A 131 -6.13 3.07 12.22
C GLN A 131 -7.48 3.68 11.86
N ARG A 132 -8.58 3.09 12.33
CA ARG A 132 -9.92 3.60 12.08
C ARG A 132 -10.31 4.56 13.20
N GLU A 133 -11.06 5.62 12.84
CA GLU A 133 -11.58 6.55 13.84
C GLU A 133 -12.64 5.85 14.70
N GLU A 134 -12.34 5.72 15.98
CA GLU A 134 -13.21 5.11 16.98
C GLU A 134 -14.07 6.15 17.74
N ARG A 135 -13.65 7.41 17.77
CA ARG A 135 -14.33 8.51 18.47
C ARG A 135 -15.49 9.02 17.63
N MET A 136 -16.72 8.77 18.10
CA MET A 136 -17.94 9.07 17.34
C MET A 136 -18.07 10.54 16.95
N ASP A 137 -17.76 11.44 17.88
CA ASP A 137 -17.84 12.90 17.67
C ASP A 137 -16.86 13.38 16.61
N VAL A 138 -15.62 12.88 16.65
CA VAL A 138 -14.58 13.19 15.66
C VAL A 138 -14.99 12.66 14.29
N LEU A 139 -15.49 11.42 14.23
CA LEU A 139 -15.95 10.80 12.97
C LEU A 139 -17.09 11.61 12.33
N LEU A 140 -18.10 12.00 13.12
CA LEU A 140 -19.21 12.81 12.63
C LEU A 140 -18.75 14.18 12.13
N ASN A 141 -17.80 14.81 12.82
CA ASN A 141 -17.22 16.08 12.37
C ASN A 141 -16.47 15.92 11.04
N ARG A 142 -15.68 14.84 10.89
CA ARG A 142 -14.99 14.55 9.62
C ARG A 142 -15.97 14.29 8.48
N MET A 143 -17.05 13.54 8.72
CA MET A 143 -18.10 13.32 7.73
C MET A 143 -18.71 14.65 7.28
N LYS A 144 -19.00 15.55 8.22
CA LYS A 144 -19.52 16.89 7.91
C LYS A 144 -18.54 17.72 7.08
N GLU A 145 -17.25 17.73 7.45
CA GLU A 145 -16.20 18.41 6.69
C GLU A 145 -16.10 17.88 5.24
N CYS A 146 -16.32 16.57 5.05
CA CYS A 146 -16.33 15.93 3.72
C CYS A 146 -17.68 16.04 2.98
N GLY A 147 -18.68 16.71 3.53
CA GLY A 147 -20.01 16.86 2.92
C GLY A 147 -20.82 15.55 2.88
N LEU A 148 -20.52 14.58 3.75
CA LEU A 148 -21.18 13.29 3.82
C LEU A 148 -22.41 13.35 4.73
N ASN A 149 -23.50 12.70 4.32
CA ASN A 149 -24.69 12.55 5.16
C ASN A 149 -24.54 11.35 6.10
N PRO A 150 -24.55 11.53 7.43
CA PRO A 150 -24.41 10.42 8.38
C PRO A 150 -25.49 9.32 8.26
N GLU A 151 -26.69 9.66 7.80
CA GLU A 151 -27.78 8.66 7.63
C GLU A 151 -27.41 7.59 6.61
N ASP A 152 -26.64 7.91 5.59
CA ASP A 152 -26.19 6.97 4.57
C ASP A 152 -25.16 5.96 5.12
N TYR A 153 -24.55 6.30 6.26
CA TYR A 153 -23.50 5.51 6.93
C TYR A 153 -23.95 4.93 8.28
N LYS A 154 -25.26 4.83 8.52
CA LYS A 154 -25.81 4.42 9.82
C LYS A 154 -25.22 3.11 10.32
N SER A 155 -25.13 2.07 9.51
CA SER A 155 -24.56 0.78 9.90
C SER A 155 -23.09 0.89 10.31
N TYR A 156 -22.33 1.77 9.67
CA TYR A 156 -20.93 2.03 10.01
C TYR A 156 -20.80 2.80 11.33
N LEU A 157 -21.66 3.77 11.56
CA LEU A 157 -21.73 4.55 12.80
C LEU A 157 -22.19 3.70 14.00
N ASP A 158 -23.10 2.77 13.79
CA ASP A 158 -23.58 1.85 14.81
C ASP A 158 -22.47 1.00 15.44
N LEU A 159 -21.38 0.72 14.68
CA LEU A 159 -20.17 0.06 15.19
C LEU A 159 -19.42 0.89 16.25
N ARG A 160 -19.69 2.18 16.37
CA ARG A 160 -19.11 3.07 17.40
C ARG A 160 -20.15 3.33 18.49
N LYS A 161 -21.43 3.43 18.12
CA LYS A 161 -22.53 3.73 19.04
C LYS A 161 -22.78 2.62 20.05
N TYR A 162 -22.73 1.35 19.61
CA TYR A 162 -23.04 0.19 20.44
C TYR A 162 -21.82 -0.51 21.03
N GLY A 163 -20.67 0.11 20.97
CA GLY A 163 -19.40 -0.35 21.48
C GLY A 163 -18.43 -0.66 20.35
N GLY A 164 -17.26 -0.10 20.44
CA GLY A 164 -16.17 -0.27 19.50
C GLY A 164 -14.88 -0.63 20.20
N VAL A 165 -13.92 -1.07 19.43
CA VAL A 165 -12.54 -1.27 19.86
C VAL A 165 -11.62 -0.46 18.97
N ILE A 166 -10.46 -0.08 19.48
CA ILE A 166 -9.38 0.45 18.65
C ILE A 166 -8.99 -0.63 17.66
N HIS A 167 -9.06 -0.33 16.38
CA HIS A 167 -8.74 -1.27 15.31
C HIS A 167 -8.13 -0.57 14.11
N SER A 168 -7.39 -1.33 13.36
CA SER A 168 -6.79 -0.90 12.10
C SER A 168 -7.18 -1.87 10.98
N GLY A 169 -7.02 -1.41 9.75
CA GLY A 169 -7.20 -2.24 8.57
C GLY A 169 -6.27 -1.80 7.46
N PHE A 170 -5.94 -2.73 6.60
CA PHE A 170 -5.13 -2.46 5.41
C PHE A 170 -5.67 -3.22 4.21
N GLY A 171 -5.34 -2.72 3.03
CA GLY A 171 -5.54 -3.41 1.76
C GLY A 171 -4.20 -3.65 1.08
N LEU A 172 -4.03 -4.84 0.54
CA LEU A 172 -2.90 -5.18 -0.31
C LEU A 172 -3.41 -5.39 -1.73
N GLY A 173 -2.84 -4.65 -2.69
CA GLY A 173 -3.18 -4.81 -4.09
C GLY A 173 -2.68 -6.17 -4.61
N PHE A 174 -3.61 -7.10 -4.88
CA PHE A 174 -3.24 -8.45 -5.30
C PHE A 174 -2.49 -8.45 -6.63
N GLU A 175 -2.94 -7.66 -7.58
CA GLU A 175 -2.26 -7.50 -8.87
C GLU A 175 -0.88 -6.85 -8.71
N ARG A 176 -0.79 -5.84 -7.84
CA ARG A 176 0.50 -5.18 -7.57
C ARG A 176 1.51 -6.12 -6.93
N ILE A 177 1.09 -7.01 -6.02
CA ILE A 177 2.01 -8.00 -5.45
C ILE A 177 2.43 -9.05 -6.49
N ILE A 178 1.54 -9.47 -7.39
CA ILE A 178 1.92 -10.35 -8.49
C ILE A 178 2.96 -9.67 -9.38
N MET A 179 2.71 -8.43 -9.82
CA MET A 179 3.71 -7.65 -10.58
C MET A 179 5.05 -7.59 -9.86
N TYR A 180 5.02 -7.32 -8.56
CA TYR A 180 6.22 -7.21 -7.73
C TYR A 180 7.02 -8.51 -7.65
N LEU A 181 6.32 -9.65 -7.47
CA LEU A 181 6.93 -10.98 -7.34
C LEU A 181 7.36 -11.59 -8.67
N THR A 182 6.77 -11.16 -9.79
CA THR A 182 7.05 -11.73 -11.12
C THR A 182 7.93 -10.85 -12.01
N GLY A 183 7.98 -9.53 -11.72
CA GLY A 183 8.64 -8.56 -12.57
C GLY A 183 7.81 -8.11 -13.78
N ILE A 184 6.56 -8.55 -13.89
CA ILE A 184 5.66 -8.14 -14.98
C ILE A 184 5.30 -6.67 -14.79
N ALA A 185 5.54 -5.86 -15.81
CA ALA A 185 5.40 -4.41 -15.73
C ALA A 185 3.97 -3.89 -15.92
N ASN A 186 3.13 -4.61 -16.67
CA ASN A 186 1.78 -4.18 -16.99
C ASN A 186 0.76 -4.93 -16.15
N ILE A 187 -0.06 -4.19 -15.39
CA ILE A 187 -1.10 -4.76 -14.52
C ILE A 187 -2.12 -5.62 -15.28
N ARG A 188 -2.35 -5.35 -16.57
CA ARG A 188 -3.26 -6.15 -17.40
C ARG A 188 -2.77 -7.57 -17.62
N ASP A 189 -1.45 -7.76 -17.60
CA ASP A 189 -0.82 -9.06 -17.88
C ASP A 189 -0.81 -9.99 -16.65
N VAL A 190 -1.19 -9.45 -15.47
CA VAL A 190 -1.35 -10.24 -14.24
C VAL A 190 -2.81 -10.52 -13.88
N LEU A 191 -3.74 -10.11 -14.74
CA LEU A 191 -5.17 -10.38 -14.61
C LEU A 191 -5.62 -11.44 -15.60
N PRO A 192 -6.35 -12.50 -15.19
CA PRO A 192 -6.90 -13.50 -16.13
C PRO A 192 -7.88 -12.87 -17.13
N PHE A 193 -8.63 -11.85 -16.71
CA PHE A 193 -9.64 -11.17 -17.51
C PHE A 193 -9.55 -9.65 -17.28
N PRO A 194 -8.56 -8.98 -17.90
CA PRO A 194 -8.39 -7.54 -17.71
C PRO A 194 -9.55 -6.78 -18.35
N ARG A 195 -10.13 -5.85 -17.60
CA ARG A 195 -11.20 -4.96 -18.07
C ARG A 195 -10.63 -3.58 -18.34
N THR A 196 -10.75 -3.12 -19.56
CA THR A 196 -10.32 -1.77 -19.98
C THR A 196 -11.40 -1.10 -20.81
N VAL A 197 -11.26 0.19 -21.06
CA VAL A 197 -12.20 0.91 -21.93
C VAL A 197 -12.20 0.23 -23.32
N GLY A 198 -13.38 -0.18 -23.78
CA GLY A 198 -13.56 -0.83 -25.08
C GLY A 198 -13.28 -2.35 -25.10
N THR A 199 -12.92 -2.98 -23.97
CA THR A 199 -12.66 -4.44 -23.89
C THR A 199 -13.61 -5.16 -22.95
N LEU A 200 -14.73 -4.55 -22.58
CA LEU A 200 -15.77 -5.20 -21.80
C LEU A 200 -16.63 -6.05 -22.78
N GLU A 201 -16.20 -7.27 -23.01
CA GLU A 201 -17.04 -8.28 -23.63
C GLU A 201 -17.74 -9.03 -22.50
N ASN A 202 -19.05 -8.81 -22.37
CA ASN A 202 -20.10 -9.42 -21.49
C ASN A 202 -19.66 -10.14 -20.23
#